data_f9f9a8e42add1bf8d7632ea1a5ae7a7d
#
_entry.id   f9f9a8e42add1bf8d7632ea1a5ae7a7d
#
_cell.length_a   1.000
_cell.length_b   1.000
_cell.length_c   1.000
_cell.angle_alpha   90.00
_cell.angle_beta   90.00
_cell.angle_gamma   90.00
#
_symmetry.space_group_name_H-M   'P 1'
#
loop_
_entity.id
_entity.type
_entity.pdbx_description
1 polymer ?
#
loop_
_entity_poly.entity_id
_entity_poly.type
_entity_poly.pdbx_seq_one_letter_code
_entity_poly.pdbx_strand_id
1 'polypeptide(L)'
;MPFLGITEIPKDETEKARVLARCLQQQPCLLILDGLEPLQYAENLQSMNGELQDSALKEFIACFRQTAGKGFVLLSSRQPLVELKKWQPEHYLSLDLKTLPHDDGADLLQALGVTGKARERQAISQDLNGHALSLRFIIFNNMTVFC
;
A
#
# COMPACT_ATOMS: atom_id res chain seq x y z
N MET A 1 -5.43 24.91 -7.61
CA MET A 1 -4.56 23.83 -8.18
C MET A 1 -4.87 23.70 -9.66
N PRO A 2 -4.03 24.26 -10.55
CA PRO A 2 -4.36 24.30 -12.00
C PRO A 2 -4.40 22.90 -12.65
N PHE A 3 -3.65 21.94 -12.11
CA PHE A 3 -3.60 20.59 -12.64
C PHE A 3 -4.94 19.83 -12.57
N LEU A 4 -5.79 20.12 -11.58
CA LEU A 4 -7.08 19.46 -11.40
C LEU A 4 -8.27 20.32 -11.87
N GLY A 5 -8.04 21.48 -12.50
CA GLY A 5 -9.10 22.41 -12.92
C GLY A 5 -9.88 23.04 -11.77
N ILE A 6 -9.35 23.01 -10.54
CA ILE A 6 -9.99 23.58 -9.36
C ILE A 6 -9.71 25.07 -9.31
N THR A 7 -10.73 25.89 -9.48
CA THR A 7 -10.66 27.37 -9.43
C THR A 7 -10.73 27.90 -8.00
N GLU A 8 -11.54 27.27 -7.15
CA GLU A 8 -11.68 27.64 -5.74
C GLU A 8 -11.42 26.42 -4.86
N ILE A 9 -10.55 26.57 -3.87
CA ILE A 9 -10.23 25.52 -2.89
C ILE A 9 -11.11 25.75 -1.66
N PRO A 10 -11.97 24.80 -1.27
CA PRO A 10 -12.76 24.92 -0.05
C PRO A 10 -11.88 25.14 1.18
N LYS A 11 -12.41 25.79 2.21
CA LYS A 11 -11.68 25.97 3.48
C LYS A 11 -11.77 24.74 4.37
N ASP A 12 -12.89 24.04 4.33
CA ASP A 12 -13.14 22.82 5.10
C ASP A 12 -12.39 21.62 4.51
N GLU A 13 -11.73 20.84 5.35
CA GLU A 13 -10.90 19.70 4.92
C GLU A 13 -11.75 18.57 4.34
N THR A 14 -12.93 18.33 4.89
CA THR A 14 -13.86 17.33 4.38
C THR A 14 -14.39 17.71 2.99
N GLU A 15 -14.68 18.99 2.79
CA GLU A 15 -15.10 19.46 1.47
C GLU A 15 -13.95 19.42 0.45
N LYS A 16 -12.72 19.72 0.86
CA LYS A 16 -11.52 19.49 0.02
C LYS A 16 -11.41 18.03 -0.41
N ALA A 17 -11.64 17.13 0.52
CA ALA A 17 -11.59 15.68 0.26
C ALA A 17 -12.63 15.25 -0.78
N ARG A 18 -13.87 15.76 -0.68
CA ARG A 18 -14.94 15.51 -1.67
C ARG A 18 -14.59 16.05 -3.05
N VAL A 19 -14.11 17.30 -3.11
CA VAL A 19 -13.70 17.91 -4.37
C VAL A 19 -12.57 17.14 -5.01
N LEU A 20 -11.56 16.75 -4.23
CA LEU A 20 -10.44 15.95 -4.71
C LEU A 20 -10.92 14.60 -5.27
N ALA A 21 -11.76 13.88 -4.54
CA ALA A 21 -12.30 12.59 -4.98
C ALA A 21 -13.03 12.72 -6.33
N ARG A 22 -13.89 13.73 -6.50
CA ARG A 22 -14.61 13.97 -7.76
C ARG A 22 -13.66 14.31 -8.90
N CYS A 23 -12.67 15.19 -8.67
CA CYS A 23 -11.70 15.56 -9.70
C CYS A 23 -10.88 14.37 -10.18
N LEU A 24 -10.44 13.51 -9.28
CA LEU A 24 -9.68 12.31 -9.63
C LEU A 24 -10.53 11.29 -10.41
N GLN A 25 -11.84 11.23 -10.14
CA GLN A 25 -12.74 10.36 -10.89
C GLN A 25 -13.03 10.84 -12.33
N GLN A 26 -12.90 12.14 -12.59
CA GLN A 26 -13.19 12.70 -13.91
C GLN A 26 -12.11 12.44 -14.96
N GLN A 27 -10.89 12.09 -14.55
CA GLN A 27 -9.75 11.90 -15.44
C GLN A 27 -8.99 10.61 -15.12
N PRO A 28 -8.32 10.00 -16.13
CA PRO A 28 -7.44 8.86 -15.88
C PRO A 28 -6.28 9.29 -14.98
N CYS A 29 -6.24 8.80 -13.76
CA CYS A 29 -5.16 9.07 -12.82
C CYS A 29 -4.98 7.91 -11.85
N LEU A 30 -3.79 7.78 -11.30
CA LEU A 30 -3.45 6.89 -10.21
C LEU A 30 -3.00 7.73 -9.02
N LEU A 31 -3.74 7.65 -7.92
CA LEU A 31 -3.32 8.17 -6.63
C LEU A 31 -2.76 7.01 -5.79
N ILE A 32 -1.53 7.16 -5.30
CA ILE A 32 -0.91 6.20 -4.39
C ILE A 32 -0.80 6.83 -3.01
N LEU A 33 -1.40 6.19 -2.01
CA LEU A 33 -1.27 6.52 -0.60
C LEU A 33 -0.58 5.36 0.09
N ASP A 34 0.71 5.52 0.31
CA ASP A 34 1.57 4.47 0.86
C ASP A 34 1.78 4.66 2.36
N GLY A 35 1.62 3.57 3.11
CA GLY A 35 1.87 3.55 4.55
C GLY A 35 0.83 4.29 5.36
N LEU A 36 -0.43 3.84 5.37
CA LEU A 36 -1.52 4.52 6.09
C LEU A 36 -1.51 4.31 7.61
N GLU A 37 -0.59 3.51 8.16
CA GLU A 37 -0.53 3.19 9.59
C GLU A 37 -0.54 4.40 10.51
N PRO A 38 0.18 5.51 10.22
CA PRO A 38 0.16 6.69 11.08
C PRO A 38 -1.21 7.38 11.15
N LEU A 39 -2.08 7.09 10.19
CA LEU A 39 -3.43 7.66 10.11
C LEU A 39 -4.50 6.68 10.61
N GLN A 40 -4.11 5.53 11.14
CA GLN A 40 -5.01 4.53 11.71
C GLN A 40 -4.87 4.47 13.24
N TYR A 41 -5.94 4.05 13.92
CA TYR A 41 -5.84 3.73 15.34
C TYR A 41 -4.98 2.49 15.56
N ALA A 42 -4.12 2.54 16.56
CA ALA A 42 -3.18 1.48 16.88
C ALA A 42 -3.90 0.20 17.37
N GLU A 43 -3.25 -0.95 17.23
CA GLU A 43 -3.79 -2.27 17.58
C GLU A 43 -4.20 -2.43 19.06
N ASN A 44 -3.66 -1.60 19.95
CA ASN A 44 -3.99 -1.64 21.39
C ASN A 44 -5.36 -1.04 21.74
N LEU A 45 -6.02 -0.37 20.81
CA LEU A 45 -7.37 0.17 20.97
C LEU A 45 -8.40 -0.83 20.42
N GLN A 46 -8.75 -1.83 21.20
CA GLN A 46 -9.55 -3.02 20.82
C GLN A 46 -10.83 -2.74 20.00
N SER A 47 -11.44 -1.56 20.14
CA SER A 47 -12.67 -1.22 19.43
C SER A 47 -12.48 -0.50 18.10
N MET A 48 -11.29 0.06 17.82
CA MET A 48 -11.02 0.94 16.67
C MET A 48 -9.83 0.50 15.81
N ASN A 49 -9.31 -0.70 16.07
CA ASN A 49 -8.12 -1.20 15.38
C ASN A 49 -8.27 -1.16 13.85
N GLY A 50 -7.36 -0.46 13.18
CA GLY A 50 -7.34 -0.30 11.73
C GLY A 50 -8.32 0.75 11.19
N GLU A 51 -9.11 1.43 12.05
CA GLU A 51 -9.94 2.54 11.64
C GLU A 51 -9.08 3.79 11.40
N LEU A 52 -9.39 4.55 10.34
CA LEU A 52 -8.72 5.80 10.06
C LEU A 52 -9.05 6.85 11.14
N GLN A 53 -8.08 7.65 11.54
CA GLN A 53 -8.27 8.76 12.47
C GLN A 53 -8.74 10.02 11.75
N ASP A 54 -8.24 10.23 10.54
CA ASP A 54 -8.47 11.43 9.75
C ASP A 54 -9.83 11.41 9.07
N SER A 55 -10.69 12.39 9.41
CA SER A 55 -12.05 12.50 8.87
C SER A 55 -12.07 12.88 7.40
N ALA A 56 -11.11 13.68 6.93
CA ALA A 56 -11.04 14.07 5.52
C ALA A 56 -10.64 12.88 4.64
N LEU A 57 -9.71 12.03 5.11
CA LEU A 57 -9.36 10.81 4.41
C LEU A 57 -10.52 9.80 4.38
N LYS A 58 -11.26 9.64 5.48
CA LYS A 58 -12.50 8.84 5.51
C LYS A 58 -13.49 9.33 4.45
N GLU A 59 -13.72 10.63 4.40
CA GLU A 59 -14.64 11.24 3.45
C GLU A 59 -14.15 11.11 2.01
N PHE A 60 -12.84 11.30 1.77
CA PHE A 60 -12.24 11.09 0.46
C PHE A 60 -12.52 9.68 -0.06
N ILE A 61 -12.22 8.67 0.75
CA ILE A 61 -12.42 7.25 0.39
C ILE A 61 -13.91 6.97 0.14
N ALA A 62 -14.80 7.48 1.01
CA ALA A 62 -16.23 7.29 0.88
C ALA A 62 -16.79 7.92 -0.41
N CYS A 63 -16.37 9.14 -0.74
CA CYS A 63 -16.78 9.84 -1.95
C CYS A 63 -16.20 9.21 -3.22
N PHE A 64 -14.91 8.82 -3.17
CA PHE A 64 -14.26 8.20 -4.31
C PHE A 64 -14.98 6.93 -4.77
N ARG A 65 -15.48 6.13 -3.83
CA ARG A 65 -16.25 4.93 -4.12
C ARG A 65 -17.58 5.19 -4.83
N GLN A 66 -18.28 6.28 -4.42
CA GLN A 66 -19.66 6.53 -4.89
C GLN A 66 -19.73 6.94 -6.36
N THR A 67 -18.63 7.35 -6.93
CA THR A 67 -18.57 7.88 -8.30
C THR A 67 -17.84 6.89 -9.19
N ALA A 68 -18.56 6.24 -10.09
CA ALA A 68 -17.92 5.48 -11.16
C ALA A 68 -17.11 6.44 -12.05
N GLY A 69 -15.82 6.20 -12.18
CA GLY A 69 -14.94 7.13 -12.87
C GLY A 69 -13.71 6.48 -13.47
N LYS A 70 -12.78 7.30 -13.91
CA LYS A 70 -11.55 6.89 -14.59
C LYS A 70 -10.33 6.83 -13.65
N GLY A 71 -10.46 7.39 -12.44
CA GLY A 71 -9.39 7.41 -11.45
C GLY A 71 -9.23 6.08 -10.75
N PHE A 72 -8.00 5.79 -10.31
CA PHE A 72 -7.66 4.64 -9.50
C PHE A 72 -6.91 5.10 -8.24
N VAL A 73 -7.22 4.49 -7.09
CA VAL A 73 -6.52 4.75 -5.83
C VAL A 73 -5.91 3.45 -5.34
N LEU A 74 -4.61 3.48 -5.10
CA LEU A 74 -3.84 2.40 -4.48
C LEU A 74 -3.51 2.81 -3.04
N LEU A 75 -3.96 2.00 -2.09
CA LEU A 75 -3.70 2.20 -0.67
C LEU A 75 -2.82 1.08 -0.16
N SER A 76 -1.78 1.39 0.60
CA SER A 76 -1.02 0.38 1.33
C SER A 76 -1.11 0.61 2.83
N SER A 77 -1.21 -0.47 3.60
CA SER A 77 -1.17 -0.45 5.05
C SER A 77 -0.81 -1.83 5.59
N ARG A 78 -0.18 -1.88 6.76
CA ARG A 78 0.03 -3.14 7.51
C ARG A 78 -1.23 -3.63 8.21
N GLN A 79 -2.20 -2.74 8.42
CA GLN A 79 -3.48 -3.04 9.04
C GLN A 79 -4.60 -2.92 8.02
N PRO A 80 -5.59 -3.82 8.03
CA PRO A 80 -6.74 -3.70 7.14
C PRO A 80 -7.53 -2.41 7.44
N LEU A 81 -7.96 -1.72 6.39
CA LEU A 81 -8.83 -0.56 6.49
C LEU A 81 -10.25 -1.01 6.83
N VAL A 82 -10.72 -0.66 8.03
CA VAL A 82 -12.03 -1.06 8.54
C VAL A 82 -13.16 -0.46 7.69
N GLU A 83 -12.96 0.74 7.18
CA GLU A 83 -13.90 1.44 6.30
C GLU A 83 -14.25 0.64 5.06
N LEU A 84 -13.28 -0.13 4.54
CA LEU A 84 -13.47 -0.94 3.33
C LEU A 84 -14.28 -2.22 3.59
N LYS A 85 -14.29 -2.75 4.81
CA LYS A 85 -14.99 -4.01 5.16
C LYS A 85 -16.50 -3.98 4.88
N LYS A 86 -17.09 -2.79 4.89
CA LYS A 86 -18.52 -2.57 4.63
C LYS A 86 -18.85 -2.44 3.14
N TRP A 87 -17.85 -2.53 2.27
CA TRP A 87 -18.01 -2.28 0.84
C TRP A 87 -18.22 -3.58 0.07
N GLN A 88 -18.91 -3.46 -1.05
CA GLN A 88 -19.08 -4.57 -1.98
C GLN A 88 -17.74 -4.83 -2.71
N PRO A 89 -17.42 -6.11 -3.00
CA PRO A 89 -16.16 -6.47 -3.67
C PRO A 89 -15.93 -5.81 -5.03
N GLU A 90 -17.01 -5.34 -5.66
CA GLU A 90 -16.95 -4.67 -6.97
C GLU A 90 -16.28 -3.29 -6.92
N HIS A 91 -16.19 -2.67 -5.73
CA HIS A 91 -15.66 -1.32 -5.56
C HIS A 91 -14.22 -1.27 -5.11
N TYR A 92 -13.64 -2.39 -4.67
CA TYR A 92 -12.25 -2.47 -4.27
C TYR A 92 -11.71 -3.89 -4.36
N LEU A 93 -10.39 -4.00 -4.55
CA LEU A 93 -9.65 -5.25 -4.44
C LEU A 93 -8.70 -5.15 -3.25
N SER A 94 -8.81 -6.10 -2.33
CA SER A 94 -7.86 -6.26 -1.23
C SER A 94 -6.86 -7.36 -1.56
N LEU A 95 -5.58 -7.00 -1.54
CA LEU A 95 -4.47 -7.93 -1.75
C LEU A 95 -3.68 -8.06 -0.45
N ASP A 96 -3.72 -9.25 0.14
CA ASP A 96 -2.89 -9.59 1.29
C ASP A 96 -1.51 -10.04 0.81
N LEU A 97 -0.52 -9.16 1.00
CA LEU A 97 0.88 -9.44 0.62
C LEU A 97 1.52 -10.36 1.66
N LYS A 98 1.55 -11.64 1.33
CA LYS A 98 2.23 -12.67 2.13
C LYS A 98 3.74 -12.66 1.85
N THR A 99 4.47 -13.46 2.63
CA THR A 99 5.87 -13.78 2.33
C THR A 99 5.99 -14.46 0.97
N LEU A 100 7.12 -14.30 0.33
CA LEU A 100 7.41 -14.93 -0.96
C LEU A 100 7.46 -16.45 -0.81
N PRO A 101 6.90 -17.21 -1.76
CA PRO A 101 7.26 -18.62 -1.93
C PRO A 101 8.78 -18.79 -2.01
N HIS A 102 9.31 -19.93 -1.57
CA HIS A 102 10.76 -20.11 -1.49
C HIS A 102 11.44 -20.05 -2.85
N ASP A 103 10.76 -20.48 -3.90
CA ASP A 103 11.25 -20.40 -5.28
C ASP A 103 11.32 -18.93 -5.74
N ASP A 104 10.27 -18.15 -5.51
CA ASP A 104 10.24 -16.72 -5.83
C ASP A 104 11.29 -15.93 -5.03
N GLY A 105 11.54 -16.34 -3.78
CA GLY A 105 12.61 -15.80 -2.95
C GLY A 105 14.01 -16.14 -3.50
N ALA A 106 14.20 -17.34 -4.05
CA ALA A 106 15.43 -17.73 -4.72
C ALA A 106 15.66 -16.95 -6.02
N ASP A 107 14.59 -16.68 -6.78
CA ASP A 107 14.63 -15.87 -7.99
C ASP A 107 14.92 -14.40 -7.66
N LEU A 108 14.33 -13.87 -6.59
CA LEU A 108 14.67 -12.54 -6.08
C LEU A 108 16.15 -12.43 -5.74
N LEU A 109 16.71 -13.41 -5.01
CA LEU A 109 18.15 -13.43 -4.69
C LEU A 109 19.02 -13.46 -5.95
N GLN A 110 18.63 -14.25 -6.95
CA GLN A 110 19.31 -14.27 -8.24
C GLN A 110 19.26 -12.92 -8.96
N ALA A 111 18.09 -12.32 -9.03
CA ALA A 111 17.88 -11.00 -9.65
C ALA A 111 18.70 -9.89 -8.96
N LEU A 112 18.95 -10.05 -7.66
CA LEU A 112 19.78 -9.16 -6.86
C LEU A 112 21.29 -9.49 -6.95
N GLY A 113 21.70 -10.47 -7.78
CA GLY A 113 23.10 -10.79 -8.05
C GLY A 113 23.70 -11.85 -7.12
N VAL A 114 22.92 -12.54 -6.31
CA VAL A 114 23.43 -13.65 -5.49
C VAL A 114 23.76 -14.83 -6.39
N THR A 115 25.06 -15.16 -6.45
CA THR A 115 25.58 -16.33 -7.19
C THR A 115 25.38 -17.61 -6.38
N GLY A 116 25.56 -18.76 -7.03
CA GLY A 116 25.39 -20.08 -6.40
C GLY A 116 24.29 -20.90 -7.07
N LYS A 117 24.07 -22.11 -6.54
CA LYS A 117 23.05 -23.02 -7.06
C LYS A 117 21.65 -22.57 -6.64
N ALA A 118 20.62 -22.84 -7.46
CA ALA A 118 19.23 -22.53 -7.13
C ALA A 118 18.82 -23.08 -5.75
N ARG A 119 19.26 -24.31 -5.43
CA ARG A 119 18.99 -24.99 -4.16
C ARG A 119 19.56 -24.26 -2.94
N GLU A 120 20.71 -23.61 -3.09
CA GLU A 120 21.33 -22.82 -2.02
C GLU A 120 20.54 -21.52 -1.79
N ARG A 121 20.09 -20.86 -2.86
CA ARG A 121 19.24 -19.68 -2.77
C ARG A 121 17.85 -20.01 -2.18
N GLN A 122 17.29 -21.18 -2.51
CA GLN A 122 16.06 -21.67 -1.89
C GLN A 122 16.23 -21.89 -0.38
N ALA A 123 17.35 -22.48 0.06
CA ALA A 123 17.63 -22.66 1.48
C ALA A 123 17.70 -21.30 2.21
N ILE A 124 18.39 -20.31 1.65
CA ILE A 124 18.43 -18.94 2.20
C ILE A 124 17.00 -18.35 2.29
N SER A 125 16.20 -18.54 1.24
CA SER A 125 14.81 -18.05 1.25
C SER A 125 13.96 -18.73 2.33
N GLN A 126 14.17 -20.03 2.56
CA GLN A 126 13.52 -20.80 3.63
C GLN A 126 13.92 -20.29 5.02
N ASP A 127 15.22 -20.13 5.26
CA ASP A 127 15.74 -19.65 6.56
C ASP A 127 15.20 -18.27 6.94
N LEU A 128 14.87 -17.44 5.94
CA LEU A 128 14.26 -16.12 6.11
C LEU A 128 12.74 -16.12 5.94
N ASN A 129 12.11 -17.30 5.88
CA ASN A 129 10.67 -17.44 5.66
C ASN A 129 10.12 -16.64 4.46
N GLY A 130 10.92 -16.47 3.41
CA GLY A 130 10.53 -15.70 2.23
C GLY A 130 10.29 -14.20 2.48
N HIS A 131 10.80 -13.62 3.57
CA HIS A 131 10.61 -12.22 3.87
C HIS A 131 11.43 -11.33 2.93
N ALA A 132 10.79 -10.71 1.95
CA ALA A 132 11.44 -10.00 0.82
C ALA A 132 12.47 -8.95 1.27
N LEU A 133 12.17 -8.17 2.32
CA LEU A 133 13.08 -7.16 2.84
C LEU A 133 14.31 -7.80 3.48
N SER A 134 14.15 -8.89 4.22
CA SER A 134 15.27 -9.62 4.83
C SER A 134 16.18 -10.24 3.76
N LEU A 135 15.60 -10.81 2.71
CA LEU A 135 16.35 -11.31 1.55
C LEU A 135 17.17 -10.21 0.89
N ARG A 136 16.62 -9.01 0.77
CA ARG A 136 17.32 -7.85 0.22
C ARG A 136 18.45 -7.36 1.14
N PHE A 137 18.24 -7.34 2.47
CA PHE A 137 19.26 -6.87 3.43
C PHE A 137 20.48 -7.77 3.54
N ILE A 138 20.37 -9.09 3.37
CA ILE A 138 21.54 -9.98 3.36
C ILE A 138 22.56 -9.55 2.33
N ILE A 139 22.14 -9.04 1.19
CA ILE A 139 23.03 -8.65 0.10
C ILE A 139 23.80 -7.39 0.45
N PHE A 140 23.16 -6.42 1.08
CA PHE A 140 23.83 -5.18 1.51
C PHE A 140 24.91 -5.42 2.56
N ASN A 141 24.69 -6.37 3.48
CA ASN A 141 25.69 -6.70 4.50
C ASN A 141 26.86 -7.55 3.95
N ASN A 142 26.65 -8.33 2.88
CA ASN A 142 27.71 -9.11 2.26
C ASN A 142 28.57 -8.32 1.25
N MET A 143 28.07 -7.20 0.73
CA MET A 143 28.87 -6.31 -0.15
C MET A 143 29.90 -5.44 0.60
N THR A 144 29.83 -5.38 1.93
CA THR A 144 30.77 -4.61 2.77
C THR A 144 31.90 -5.45 3.37
N VAL A 145 32.01 -6.75 3.06
CA VAL A 145 32.99 -7.67 3.67
C VAL A 145 34.13 -8.06 2.71
N PHE A 146 34.18 -7.55 1.50
CA PHE A 146 35.31 -7.75 0.59
C PHE A 146 35.91 -6.42 0.15
N CYS A 147 36.66 -5.78 1.03
CA CYS A 147 37.77 -4.88 0.72
C CYS A 147 39.05 -5.44 1.36
#